data_9b9a41ede5d32302190cf21e477e200e
#
_entry.id   9b9a41ede5d32302190cf21e477e200e
#
_cell.length_a   1.000
_cell.length_b   1.000
_cell.length_c   1.000
_cell.angle_alpha   90.00
_cell.angle_beta   90.00
_cell.angle_gamma   90.00
#
_symmetry.space_group_name_H-M   'P 1'
#
loop_
_entity.id
_entity.type
_entity.pdbx_description
1 polymer ?
#
loop_
_entity_poly.entity_id
_entity_poly.type
_entity_poly.pdbx_seq_one_letter_code
_entity_poly.pdbx_strand_id
1 'polypeptide(L)'
;MPISSQNEILVRARGLTKRFGTFTAVDGIDFELYRGEAFGFLGPNGAGKSSTMRMIGCVSPPTSGELRILGKDPVKDGSAIRARLGVVPQEDTLDVELTVGENLLVYGRYFGLPRRVIRERTAALLDFVQLTDRAKDKVDPLSGGLRRRLTIARSLINEPEILILDEPTTGLDPQARHVVWDRLFRLKQRGVTLILTTHYMDEAEQLCDRLVVMDHGRFAAEGSPRDLIGRYCSPEVLELRFDPDMHTTAADKLKDFSSAERAEVLADRILLYVSDGDAALIAVRAAGLEPLTSLVRRGTLEDVFLRLTGRRLED
;
A
#
# COMPACT_ATOMS: atom_id res chain seq x y z
N MET A 1 -35.88 1.05 2.81
CA MET A 1 -34.58 1.62 3.06
C MET A 1 -33.57 0.77 2.28
N PRO A 2 -32.75 1.32 1.38
CA PRO A 2 -31.71 0.52 0.72
C PRO A 2 -30.71 0.08 1.78
N ILE A 3 -30.43 -1.22 1.80
CA ILE A 3 -29.37 -1.83 2.59
C ILE A 3 -28.09 -1.05 2.24
N SER A 4 -27.45 -0.47 3.25
CA SER A 4 -26.24 0.33 3.12
C SER A 4 -25.23 -0.44 2.24
N SER A 5 -24.87 0.14 1.11
CA SER A 5 -23.93 -0.40 0.13
C SER A 5 -22.51 -0.66 0.68
N GLN A 6 -22.28 -0.30 1.93
CA GLN A 6 -20.98 -0.42 2.64
C GLN A 6 -20.64 -1.85 3.11
N ASN A 7 -21.58 -2.83 3.02
CA ASN A 7 -21.32 -4.20 3.47
C ASN A 7 -21.26 -5.23 2.34
N GLU A 8 -21.21 -4.80 1.07
CA GLU A 8 -21.09 -5.73 -0.06
C GLU A 8 -19.64 -6.21 -0.20
N ILE A 9 -19.42 -7.52 -0.07
CA ILE A 9 -18.11 -8.14 -0.25
C ILE A 9 -17.81 -8.28 -1.74
N LEU A 10 -16.76 -7.60 -2.20
CA LEU A 10 -16.31 -7.67 -3.58
C LEU A 10 -15.21 -8.72 -3.80
N VAL A 11 -14.36 -8.96 -2.79
CA VAL A 11 -13.35 -10.02 -2.83
C VAL A 11 -13.45 -10.83 -1.55
N ARG A 12 -13.46 -12.14 -1.66
CA ARG A 12 -13.38 -13.06 -0.52
C ARG A 12 -12.34 -14.13 -0.80
N ALA A 13 -11.42 -14.31 0.13
CA ALA A 13 -10.43 -15.37 0.13
C ALA A 13 -10.58 -16.22 1.40
N ARG A 14 -10.44 -17.55 1.25
CA ARG A 14 -10.45 -18.52 2.36
C ARG A 14 -9.37 -19.55 2.12
N GLY A 15 -8.41 -19.66 3.04
CA GLY A 15 -7.26 -20.56 2.94
C GLY A 15 -6.47 -20.37 1.65
N LEU A 16 -6.45 -19.14 1.11
CA LEU A 16 -5.87 -18.83 -0.19
C LEU A 16 -4.37 -19.12 -0.19
N THR A 17 -3.94 -20.02 -1.07
CA THR A 17 -2.55 -20.46 -1.13
C THR A 17 -2.01 -20.38 -2.56
N LYS A 18 -0.76 -19.92 -2.68
CA LYS A 18 -0.02 -19.92 -3.93
C LYS A 18 1.36 -20.53 -3.76
N ARG A 19 1.63 -21.57 -4.56
CA ARG A 19 2.94 -22.26 -4.60
C ARG A 19 3.55 -22.18 -6.00
N PHE A 20 4.87 -22.06 -6.04
CA PHE A 20 5.69 -22.14 -7.24
C PHE A 20 6.75 -23.25 -7.00
N GLY A 21 6.49 -24.44 -7.51
CA GLY A 21 7.29 -25.61 -7.17
C GLY A 21 7.26 -25.89 -5.66
N THR A 22 8.42 -25.86 -5.03
CA THR A 22 8.58 -26.05 -3.58
C THR A 22 8.39 -24.76 -2.76
N PHE A 23 8.40 -23.59 -3.41
CA PHE A 23 8.27 -22.30 -2.74
C PHE A 23 6.80 -21.93 -2.54
N THR A 24 6.41 -21.63 -1.30
CA THR A 24 5.07 -21.14 -0.96
C THR A 24 5.10 -19.63 -0.83
N ALA A 25 4.56 -18.94 -1.83
CA ALA A 25 4.53 -17.48 -1.88
C ALA A 25 3.36 -16.88 -1.08
N VAL A 26 2.24 -17.61 -0.98
CA VAL A 26 1.07 -17.25 -0.17
C VAL A 26 0.61 -18.51 0.53
N ASP A 27 0.41 -18.45 1.84
CA ASP A 27 0.20 -19.60 2.69
C ASP A 27 -1.05 -19.48 3.56
N GLY A 28 -2.18 -19.89 2.98
CA GLY A 28 -3.44 -20.07 3.71
C GLY A 28 -4.05 -18.76 4.24
N ILE A 29 -4.03 -17.68 3.47
CA ILE A 29 -4.57 -16.38 3.92
C ILE A 29 -6.08 -16.28 3.75
N ASP A 30 -6.74 -15.61 4.71
CA ASP A 30 -8.17 -15.31 4.73
C ASP A 30 -8.37 -13.80 4.76
N PHE A 31 -9.21 -13.26 3.87
CA PHE A 31 -9.62 -11.85 3.92
C PHE A 31 -10.91 -11.60 3.15
N GLU A 32 -11.55 -10.49 3.50
CA GLU A 32 -12.71 -9.96 2.78
C GLU A 32 -12.47 -8.48 2.47
N LEU A 33 -12.94 -8.06 1.32
CA LEU A 33 -12.83 -6.69 0.82
C LEU A 33 -14.20 -6.16 0.50
N TYR A 34 -14.51 -4.99 1.02
CA TYR A 34 -15.83 -4.40 0.91
C TYR A 34 -15.88 -3.31 -0.16
N ARG A 35 -17.08 -3.08 -0.72
CA ARG A 35 -17.30 -2.03 -1.72
C ARG A 35 -16.94 -0.65 -1.16
N GLY A 36 -16.16 0.13 -1.94
CA GLY A 36 -15.73 1.48 -1.59
C GLY A 36 -14.61 1.55 -0.56
N GLU A 37 -14.09 0.39 -0.11
CA GLU A 37 -12.95 0.29 0.80
C GLU A 37 -11.63 0.49 0.07
N ALA A 38 -10.66 1.12 0.72
CA ALA A 38 -9.26 1.07 0.35
C ALA A 38 -8.54 0.08 1.25
N PHE A 39 -8.14 -1.07 0.69
CA PHE A 39 -7.50 -2.17 1.41
C PHE A 39 -6.04 -2.32 1.00
N GLY A 40 -5.14 -2.29 1.99
CA GLY A 40 -3.70 -2.35 1.80
C GLY A 40 -3.09 -3.72 2.12
N PHE A 41 -2.11 -4.13 1.32
CA PHE A 41 -1.18 -5.21 1.66
C PHE A 41 0.18 -4.57 1.92
N LEU A 42 0.54 -4.43 3.19
CA LEU A 42 1.81 -3.86 3.65
C LEU A 42 2.80 -4.99 3.95
N GLY A 43 4.03 -4.88 3.53
CA GLY A 43 5.06 -5.87 3.83
C GLY A 43 6.31 -5.74 2.96
N PRO A 44 7.39 -6.46 3.29
CA PRO A 44 8.64 -6.39 2.56
C PRO A 44 8.54 -7.06 1.19
N ASN A 45 9.59 -6.90 0.41
CA ASN A 45 9.73 -7.62 -0.85
C ASN A 45 9.77 -9.15 -0.58
N GLY A 46 9.07 -9.91 -1.41
CA GLY A 46 8.96 -11.36 -1.21
C GLY A 46 7.88 -11.80 -0.20
N ALA A 47 7.19 -10.90 0.51
CA ALA A 47 6.13 -11.25 1.46
C ALA A 47 4.91 -11.95 0.84
N GLY A 48 4.74 -11.93 -0.49
CA GLY A 48 3.61 -12.54 -1.19
C GLY A 48 2.58 -11.55 -1.74
N LYS A 49 2.77 -10.24 -1.54
CA LYS A 49 1.86 -9.18 -1.98
C LYS A 49 1.51 -9.26 -3.47
N SER A 50 2.52 -9.18 -4.36
CA SER A 50 2.29 -9.21 -5.82
C SER A 50 1.72 -10.55 -6.30
N SER A 51 2.04 -11.67 -5.63
CA SER A 51 1.40 -12.97 -5.91
C SER A 51 -0.09 -12.94 -5.59
N THR A 52 -0.49 -12.32 -4.48
CA THR A 52 -1.89 -12.11 -4.10
C THR A 52 -2.58 -11.21 -5.12
N MET A 53 -1.96 -10.09 -5.52
CA MET A 53 -2.51 -9.20 -6.56
C MET A 53 -2.72 -9.92 -7.89
N ARG A 54 -1.79 -10.78 -8.32
CA ARG A 54 -1.92 -11.57 -9.56
C ARG A 54 -3.06 -12.57 -9.49
N MET A 55 -3.37 -13.13 -8.32
CA MET A 55 -4.53 -14.00 -8.14
C MET A 55 -5.83 -13.19 -8.21
N ILE A 56 -5.91 -12.04 -7.52
CA ILE A 56 -7.08 -11.14 -7.57
C ILE A 56 -7.28 -10.58 -8.99
N GLY A 57 -6.19 -10.23 -9.69
CA GLY A 57 -6.21 -9.77 -11.09
C GLY A 57 -6.56 -10.87 -12.12
N CYS A 58 -6.84 -12.11 -11.69
CA CYS A 58 -7.10 -13.26 -12.56
C CYS A 58 -5.98 -13.53 -13.58
N VAL A 59 -4.72 -13.28 -13.20
CA VAL A 59 -3.51 -13.53 -14.02
C VAL A 59 -2.85 -14.84 -13.61
N SER A 60 -2.95 -15.23 -12.34
CA SER A 60 -2.38 -16.46 -11.80
C SER A 60 -3.43 -17.22 -10.99
N PRO A 61 -3.75 -18.48 -11.30
CA PRO A 61 -4.71 -19.24 -10.51
C PRO A 61 -4.17 -19.55 -9.11
N PRO A 62 -5.01 -19.63 -8.08
CA PRO A 62 -4.65 -20.18 -6.78
C PRO A 62 -4.15 -21.62 -6.91
N THR A 63 -3.27 -22.05 -6.00
CA THR A 63 -2.86 -23.46 -5.89
C THR A 63 -3.88 -24.23 -5.08
N SER A 64 -4.41 -23.61 -4.00
CA SER A 64 -5.48 -24.17 -3.17
C SER A 64 -6.22 -23.04 -2.43
N GLY A 65 -7.29 -23.39 -1.72
CA GLY A 65 -8.17 -22.44 -1.07
C GLY A 65 -9.27 -21.92 -2.01
N GLU A 66 -10.06 -20.99 -1.51
CA GLU A 66 -11.15 -20.36 -2.25
C GLU A 66 -10.86 -18.89 -2.48
N LEU A 67 -11.12 -18.40 -3.71
CA LEU A 67 -11.11 -16.99 -4.06
C LEU A 67 -12.37 -16.66 -4.86
N ARG A 68 -13.11 -15.66 -4.41
CA ARG A 68 -14.26 -15.08 -5.12
C ARG A 68 -14.04 -13.60 -5.34
N ILE A 69 -14.31 -13.15 -6.57
CA ILE A 69 -14.14 -11.75 -6.97
C ILE A 69 -15.43 -11.35 -7.67
N LEU A 70 -16.11 -10.32 -7.14
CA LEU A 70 -17.42 -9.88 -7.64
C LEU A 70 -18.44 -11.06 -7.69
N GLY A 71 -18.36 -11.96 -6.69
CA GLY A 71 -19.17 -13.17 -6.60
C GLY A 71 -18.80 -14.31 -7.56
N LYS A 72 -17.75 -14.14 -8.40
CA LYS A 72 -17.32 -15.05 -9.47
C LYS A 72 -16.04 -15.80 -9.13
N ASP A 73 -15.81 -16.91 -9.82
CA ASP A 73 -14.59 -17.72 -9.73
C ASP A 73 -13.52 -17.17 -10.69
N PRO A 74 -12.31 -16.74 -10.20
CA PRO A 74 -11.30 -16.15 -11.06
C PRO A 74 -10.72 -17.12 -12.11
N VAL A 75 -10.80 -18.43 -11.88
CA VAL A 75 -10.32 -19.44 -12.82
C VAL A 75 -11.31 -19.64 -13.97
N LYS A 76 -12.61 -19.65 -13.66
CA LYS A 76 -13.67 -19.90 -14.65
C LYS A 76 -14.13 -18.62 -15.35
N ASP A 77 -14.28 -17.55 -14.59
CA ASP A 77 -14.91 -16.29 -15.03
C ASP A 77 -13.89 -15.16 -15.22
N GLY A 78 -12.60 -15.46 -15.31
CA GLY A 78 -11.52 -14.46 -15.30
C GLY A 78 -11.69 -13.31 -16.29
N SER A 79 -12.22 -13.58 -17.50
CA SER A 79 -12.48 -12.53 -18.49
C SER A 79 -13.58 -11.56 -18.04
N ALA A 80 -14.69 -12.08 -17.50
CA ALA A 80 -15.81 -11.27 -17.01
C ALA A 80 -15.40 -10.45 -15.75
N ILE A 81 -14.52 -11.00 -14.92
CA ILE A 81 -13.96 -10.29 -13.77
C ILE A 81 -13.04 -9.16 -14.26
N ARG A 82 -12.05 -9.46 -15.13
CA ARG A 82 -11.11 -8.45 -15.63
C ARG A 82 -11.79 -7.28 -16.34
N ALA A 83 -12.93 -7.50 -16.98
CA ALA A 83 -13.73 -6.42 -17.59
C ALA A 83 -14.20 -5.36 -16.57
N ARG A 84 -14.28 -5.73 -15.28
CA ARG A 84 -14.71 -4.86 -14.16
C ARG A 84 -13.54 -4.46 -13.22
N LEU A 85 -12.30 -4.83 -13.57
CA LEU A 85 -11.10 -4.47 -12.86
C LEU A 85 -10.32 -3.39 -13.62
N GLY A 86 -9.66 -2.51 -12.88
CA GLY A 86 -8.55 -1.69 -13.34
C GLY A 86 -7.27 -2.19 -12.70
N VAL A 87 -6.17 -2.20 -13.43
CA VAL A 87 -4.88 -2.64 -12.90
C VAL A 87 -3.81 -1.61 -13.22
N VAL A 88 -3.14 -1.14 -12.20
CA VAL A 88 -1.97 -0.27 -12.25
C VAL A 88 -0.78 -1.11 -11.78
N PRO A 89 0.01 -1.70 -12.69
CA PRO A 89 1.14 -2.53 -12.32
C PRO A 89 2.28 -1.69 -11.74
N GLN A 90 3.23 -2.34 -11.09
CA GLN A 90 4.43 -1.70 -10.55
C GLN A 90 5.25 -1.04 -11.66
N GLU A 91 5.52 -1.78 -12.72
CA GLU A 91 6.23 -1.26 -13.90
C GLU A 91 5.29 -0.51 -14.84
N ASP A 92 5.86 0.44 -15.56
CA ASP A 92 5.16 1.18 -16.60
C ASP A 92 4.92 0.27 -17.83
N THR A 93 3.67 0.16 -18.24
CA THR A 93 3.25 -0.65 -19.40
C THR A 93 2.60 0.20 -20.49
N LEU A 94 2.91 1.50 -20.50
CA LEU A 94 2.44 2.42 -21.55
C LEU A 94 3.11 2.11 -22.88
N ASP A 95 2.39 2.31 -23.98
CA ASP A 95 2.95 2.23 -25.32
C ASP A 95 3.65 3.55 -25.66
N VAL A 96 4.97 3.51 -25.78
CA VAL A 96 5.82 4.69 -26.02
C VAL A 96 5.68 5.24 -27.44
N GLU A 97 5.23 4.41 -28.40
CA GLU A 97 4.98 4.83 -29.78
C GLU A 97 3.67 5.63 -29.92
N LEU A 98 2.80 5.54 -28.91
CA LEU A 98 1.53 6.24 -28.88
C LEU A 98 1.65 7.57 -28.13
N THR A 99 0.74 8.47 -28.41
CA THR A 99 0.54 9.68 -27.60
C THR A 99 -0.19 9.35 -26.30
N VAL A 100 -0.18 10.29 -25.37
CA VAL A 100 -0.93 10.24 -24.11
C VAL A 100 -2.40 9.88 -24.36
N GLY A 101 -3.07 10.60 -25.27
CA GLY A 101 -4.48 10.34 -25.59
C GLY A 101 -4.69 9.00 -26.32
N GLU A 102 -3.78 8.61 -27.22
CA GLU A 102 -3.87 7.35 -27.96
C GLU A 102 -3.74 6.14 -27.04
N ASN A 103 -2.92 6.19 -25.99
CA ASN A 103 -2.84 5.14 -24.98
C ASN A 103 -4.21 4.81 -24.37
N LEU A 104 -4.99 5.83 -24.00
CA LEU A 104 -6.34 5.63 -23.48
C LEU A 104 -7.30 5.12 -24.56
N LEU A 105 -7.22 5.68 -25.77
CA LEU A 105 -8.10 5.29 -26.88
C LEU A 105 -7.91 3.82 -27.28
N VAL A 106 -6.67 3.37 -27.38
CA VAL A 106 -6.35 1.97 -27.72
C VAL A 106 -6.78 1.04 -26.60
N TYR A 107 -6.51 1.41 -25.36
CA TYR A 107 -6.89 0.59 -24.20
C TYR A 107 -8.41 0.45 -24.05
N GLY A 108 -9.17 1.52 -24.31
CA GLY A 108 -10.64 1.46 -24.34
C GLY A 108 -11.17 0.50 -25.41
N ARG A 109 -10.46 0.32 -26.53
CA ARG A 109 -10.83 -0.66 -27.56
C ARG A 109 -10.66 -2.11 -27.10
N TYR A 110 -9.66 -2.41 -26.26
CA TYR A 110 -9.48 -3.75 -25.67
C TYR A 110 -10.67 -4.17 -24.81
N PHE A 111 -11.38 -3.20 -24.21
CA PHE A 111 -12.63 -3.44 -23.48
C PHE A 111 -13.88 -3.43 -24.38
N GLY A 112 -13.74 -3.31 -25.69
CA GLY A 112 -14.86 -3.28 -26.64
C GLY A 112 -15.75 -2.06 -26.52
N LEU A 113 -15.26 -0.97 -25.94
CA LEU A 113 -16.07 0.24 -25.73
C LEU A 113 -16.36 0.96 -27.06
N PRO A 114 -17.56 1.56 -27.24
CA PRO A 114 -17.87 2.37 -28.40
C PRO A 114 -16.94 3.59 -28.52
N ARG A 115 -16.57 3.97 -29.75
CA ARG A 115 -15.64 5.08 -30.01
C ARG A 115 -16.05 6.40 -29.34
N ARG A 116 -17.36 6.68 -29.30
CA ARG A 116 -17.89 7.88 -28.63
C ARG A 116 -17.59 7.84 -27.13
N VAL A 117 -17.91 6.75 -26.46
CA VAL A 117 -17.65 6.53 -25.02
C VAL A 117 -16.18 6.64 -24.72
N ILE A 118 -15.31 6.04 -25.54
CA ILE A 118 -13.85 6.12 -25.34
C ILE A 118 -13.39 7.59 -25.38
N ARG A 119 -13.86 8.39 -26.35
CA ARG A 119 -13.46 9.80 -26.45
C ARG A 119 -13.91 10.62 -25.25
N GLU A 120 -15.17 10.46 -24.84
CA GLU A 120 -15.74 11.16 -23.68
C GLU A 120 -14.97 10.81 -22.41
N ARG A 121 -14.70 9.52 -22.16
CA ARG A 121 -13.92 9.06 -21.00
C ARG A 121 -12.46 9.49 -21.06
N THR A 122 -11.83 9.43 -22.24
CA THR A 122 -10.45 9.89 -22.42
C THR A 122 -10.32 11.35 -22.03
N ALA A 123 -11.20 12.24 -22.48
CA ALA A 123 -11.16 13.65 -22.13
C ALA A 123 -11.32 13.86 -20.61
N ALA A 124 -12.31 13.21 -19.99
CA ALA A 124 -12.55 13.29 -18.56
C ALA A 124 -11.38 12.72 -17.71
N LEU A 125 -10.77 11.62 -18.14
CA LEU A 125 -9.65 11.00 -17.45
C LEU A 125 -8.36 11.83 -17.57
N LEU A 126 -8.08 12.40 -18.73
CA LEU A 126 -6.94 13.31 -18.92
C LEU A 126 -7.09 14.58 -18.06
N ASP A 127 -8.29 15.13 -17.96
CA ASP A 127 -8.57 16.23 -17.03
C ASP A 127 -8.37 15.81 -15.58
N PHE A 128 -8.93 14.68 -15.18
CA PHE A 128 -8.78 14.12 -13.83
C PHE A 128 -7.32 13.97 -13.41
N VAL A 129 -6.44 13.51 -14.31
CA VAL A 129 -5.00 13.33 -14.02
C VAL A 129 -4.14 14.52 -14.41
N GLN A 130 -4.74 15.64 -14.87
CA GLN A 130 -4.06 16.86 -15.28
C GLN A 130 -3.05 16.63 -16.43
N LEU A 131 -3.50 15.95 -17.48
CA LEU A 131 -2.73 15.69 -18.68
C LEU A 131 -3.45 16.18 -19.97
N THR A 132 -4.49 16.99 -19.85
CA THR A 132 -5.27 17.50 -21.00
C THR A 132 -4.39 18.22 -22.01
N ASP A 133 -3.54 19.14 -21.54
CA ASP A 133 -2.64 19.92 -22.42
C ASP A 133 -1.54 19.09 -23.09
N ARG A 134 -1.31 17.86 -22.58
CA ARG A 134 -0.32 16.92 -23.09
C ARG A 134 -0.94 15.74 -23.85
N ALA A 135 -2.23 15.80 -24.17
CA ALA A 135 -2.95 14.70 -24.85
C ALA A 135 -2.30 14.25 -26.16
N LYS A 136 -1.61 15.16 -26.86
CA LYS A 136 -0.91 14.91 -28.13
C LYS A 136 0.59 14.62 -27.98
N ASP A 137 1.15 14.78 -26.79
CA ASP A 137 2.55 14.49 -26.51
C ASP A 137 2.80 12.98 -26.58
N LYS A 138 4.00 12.58 -26.99
CA LYS A 138 4.47 11.20 -26.88
C LYS A 138 4.70 10.85 -25.41
N VAL A 139 4.64 9.56 -25.08
CA VAL A 139 4.83 9.08 -23.71
C VAL A 139 6.29 9.14 -23.26
N ASP A 140 7.22 8.87 -24.18
CA ASP A 140 8.66 8.76 -23.86
C ASP A 140 9.25 9.99 -23.15
N PRO A 141 8.93 11.25 -23.53
CA PRO A 141 9.46 12.44 -22.85
C PRO A 141 8.83 12.73 -21.48
N LEU A 142 7.82 11.96 -21.05
CA LEU A 142 7.13 12.22 -19.79
C LEU A 142 8.01 11.81 -18.59
N SER A 143 7.96 12.59 -17.52
CA SER A 143 8.54 12.19 -16.23
C SER A 143 7.84 10.96 -15.65
N GLY A 144 8.50 10.23 -14.75
CA GLY A 144 7.91 9.06 -14.08
C GLY A 144 6.55 9.35 -13.45
N GLY A 145 6.41 10.50 -12.76
CA GLY A 145 5.14 10.92 -12.17
C GLY A 145 4.02 11.17 -13.20
N LEU A 146 4.36 11.73 -14.37
CA LEU A 146 3.40 11.92 -15.45
C LEU A 146 2.99 10.57 -16.08
N ARG A 147 3.94 9.67 -16.30
CA ARG A 147 3.67 8.31 -16.77
C ARG A 147 2.80 7.54 -15.79
N ARG A 148 3.08 7.62 -14.49
CA ARG A 148 2.25 6.99 -13.46
C ARG A 148 0.82 7.50 -13.45
N ARG A 149 0.62 8.82 -13.55
CA ARG A 149 -0.72 9.41 -13.68
C ARG A 149 -1.45 8.93 -14.94
N LEU A 150 -0.76 8.83 -16.07
CA LEU A 150 -1.34 8.28 -17.31
C LEU A 150 -1.71 6.80 -17.15
N THR A 151 -0.88 5.98 -16.48
CA THR A 151 -1.18 4.57 -16.21
C THR A 151 -2.44 4.43 -15.34
N ILE A 152 -2.61 5.29 -14.33
CA ILE A 152 -3.83 5.34 -13.52
C ILE A 152 -5.03 5.73 -14.39
N ALA A 153 -4.94 6.79 -15.20
CA ALA A 153 -6.01 7.18 -16.09
C ALA A 153 -6.41 6.05 -17.06
N ARG A 154 -5.42 5.38 -17.64
CA ARG A 154 -5.64 4.24 -18.54
C ARG A 154 -6.39 3.09 -17.85
N SER A 155 -6.03 2.78 -16.61
CA SER A 155 -6.67 1.71 -15.84
C SER A 155 -8.13 2.00 -15.44
N LEU A 156 -8.58 3.23 -15.60
CA LEU A 156 -9.95 3.67 -15.29
C LEU A 156 -10.86 3.76 -16.51
N ILE A 157 -10.37 3.50 -17.73
CA ILE A 157 -11.13 3.71 -18.98
C ILE A 157 -12.39 2.85 -19.08
N ASN A 158 -12.38 1.66 -18.45
CA ASN A 158 -13.51 0.74 -18.37
C ASN A 158 -14.45 0.99 -17.20
N GLU A 159 -14.23 2.05 -16.39
CA GLU A 159 -14.97 2.34 -15.15
C GLU A 159 -15.01 1.14 -14.19
N PRO A 160 -13.85 0.71 -13.70
CA PRO A 160 -13.74 -0.49 -12.88
C PRO A 160 -14.44 -0.32 -11.53
N GLU A 161 -14.97 -1.41 -10.99
CA GLU A 161 -15.46 -1.47 -9.61
C GLU A 161 -14.35 -1.67 -8.59
N ILE A 162 -13.26 -2.30 -9.02
CA ILE A 162 -12.05 -2.52 -8.21
C ILE A 162 -10.85 -2.03 -9.00
N LEU A 163 -10.03 -1.19 -8.38
CA LEU A 163 -8.75 -0.75 -8.90
C LEU A 163 -7.63 -1.41 -8.09
N ILE A 164 -6.83 -2.22 -8.76
CA ILE A 164 -5.65 -2.89 -8.19
C ILE A 164 -4.43 -2.02 -8.48
N LEU A 165 -3.66 -1.72 -7.45
CA LEU A 165 -2.50 -0.82 -7.48
C LEU A 165 -1.30 -1.57 -6.89
N ASP A 166 -0.37 -2.00 -7.74
CA ASP A 166 0.86 -2.65 -7.28
C ASP A 166 1.95 -1.58 -7.13
N GLU A 167 2.26 -1.25 -5.87
CA GLU A 167 3.23 -0.22 -5.47
C GLU A 167 3.06 1.11 -6.23
N PRO A 168 1.93 1.82 -6.05
CA PRO A 168 1.53 2.90 -6.95
C PRO A 168 2.46 4.10 -6.98
N THR A 169 3.31 4.31 -5.95
CA THR A 169 4.16 5.49 -5.87
C THR A 169 5.66 5.20 -5.78
N THR A 170 6.05 3.93 -5.96
CA THR A 170 7.46 3.53 -5.98
C THR A 170 8.23 4.24 -7.09
N GLY A 171 9.40 4.79 -6.74
CA GLY A 171 10.26 5.52 -7.66
C GLY A 171 9.81 6.94 -7.99
N LEU A 172 8.76 7.45 -7.34
CA LEU A 172 8.31 8.84 -7.50
C LEU A 172 8.96 9.75 -6.45
N ASP A 173 9.25 10.98 -6.86
CA ASP A 173 9.63 12.03 -5.92
C ASP A 173 8.46 12.36 -4.96
N PRO A 174 8.72 12.99 -3.80
CA PRO A 174 7.67 13.27 -2.80
C PRO A 174 6.50 14.09 -3.35
N GLN A 175 6.75 15.05 -4.24
CA GLN A 175 5.69 15.89 -4.81
C GLN A 175 4.79 15.08 -5.75
N ALA A 176 5.38 14.26 -6.63
CA ALA A 176 4.62 13.38 -7.53
C ALA A 176 3.81 12.34 -6.74
N ARG A 177 4.37 11.81 -5.63
CA ARG A 177 3.68 10.88 -4.73
C ARG A 177 2.41 11.50 -4.15
N HIS A 178 2.48 12.71 -3.59
CA HIS A 178 1.30 13.40 -3.06
C HIS A 178 0.22 13.65 -4.11
N VAL A 179 0.61 13.98 -5.35
CA VAL A 179 -0.36 14.15 -6.45
C VAL A 179 -1.08 12.83 -6.75
N VAL A 180 -0.36 11.70 -6.77
CA VAL A 180 -0.98 10.37 -6.98
C VAL A 180 -1.93 10.04 -5.82
N TRP A 181 -1.52 10.26 -4.56
CA TRP A 181 -2.39 10.03 -3.39
C TRP A 181 -3.68 10.85 -3.44
N ASP A 182 -3.61 12.14 -3.79
CA ASP A 182 -4.82 12.97 -3.97
C ASP A 182 -5.77 12.36 -5.02
N ARG A 183 -5.25 11.85 -6.14
CA ARG A 183 -6.08 11.20 -7.17
C ARG A 183 -6.72 9.90 -6.66
N LEU A 184 -5.98 9.05 -5.98
CA LEU A 184 -6.49 7.80 -5.41
C LEU A 184 -7.55 8.09 -4.34
N PHE A 185 -7.31 9.07 -3.47
CA PHE A 185 -8.28 9.50 -2.48
C PHE A 185 -9.61 9.98 -3.11
N ARG A 186 -9.54 10.79 -4.19
CA ARG A 186 -10.73 11.22 -4.93
C ARG A 186 -11.47 10.06 -5.60
N LEU A 187 -10.77 9.04 -6.09
CA LEU A 187 -11.40 7.83 -6.63
C LEU A 187 -12.17 7.08 -5.56
N LYS A 188 -11.57 6.90 -4.39
CA LYS A 188 -12.21 6.31 -3.22
C LYS A 188 -13.48 7.06 -2.83
N GLN A 189 -13.42 8.41 -2.76
CA GLN A 189 -14.61 9.22 -2.47
C GLN A 189 -15.74 9.06 -3.50
N ARG A 190 -15.41 8.68 -4.74
CA ARG A 190 -16.39 8.35 -5.80
C ARG A 190 -16.90 6.92 -5.73
N GLY A 191 -16.54 6.15 -4.70
CA GLY A 191 -16.97 4.78 -4.46
C GLY A 191 -16.19 3.70 -5.19
N VAL A 192 -15.04 4.03 -5.81
CA VAL A 192 -14.14 3.01 -6.38
C VAL A 192 -13.45 2.28 -5.24
N THR A 193 -13.50 0.95 -5.28
CA THR A 193 -12.80 0.09 -4.31
C THR A 193 -11.34 -0.02 -4.71
N LEU A 194 -10.43 0.25 -3.77
CA LEU A 194 -9.00 0.23 -4.01
C LEU A 194 -8.36 -0.97 -3.32
N ILE A 195 -7.49 -1.68 -4.03
CA ILE A 195 -6.60 -2.68 -3.46
C ILE A 195 -5.19 -2.24 -3.79
N LEU A 196 -4.36 -2.05 -2.77
CA LEU A 196 -2.99 -1.62 -3.02
C LEU A 196 -1.96 -2.49 -2.28
N THR A 197 -0.82 -2.69 -2.92
CA THR A 197 0.38 -3.16 -2.26
C THR A 197 1.30 -1.98 -2.02
N THR A 198 1.97 -1.97 -0.90
CA THR A 198 3.00 -0.99 -0.61
C THR A 198 4.02 -1.53 0.39
N HIS A 199 5.20 -0.97 0.36
CA HIS A 199 6.20 -1.05 1.42
C HIS A 199 6.39 0.32 2.10
N TYR A 200 5.66 1.37 1.67
CA TYR A 200 5.67 2.69 2.29
C TYR A 200 4.56 2.79 3.34
N MET A 201 4.94 2.98 4.61
CA MET A 201 3.99 3.09 5.72
C MET A 201 3.12 4.33 5.62
N ASP A 202 3.70 5.45 5.23
CA ASP A 202 3.00 6.71 5.02
C ASP A 202 1.92 6.60 3.93
N GLU A 203 2.17 5.84 2.86
CA GLU A 203 1.16 5.55 1.83
C GLU A 203 0.00 4.72 2.42
N ALA A 204 0.32 3.68 3.21
CA ALA A 204 -0.68 2.85 3.85
C ALA A 204 -1.53 3.64 4.85
N GLU A 205 -0.90 4.52 5.66
CA GLU A 205 -1.60 5.39 6.62
C GLU A 205 -2.54 6.40 5.94
N GLN A 206 -2.13 6.95 4.79
CA GLN A 206 -2.89 7.98 4.09
C GLN A 206 -4.05 7.42 3.27
N LEU A 207 -3.88 6.26 2.66
CA LEU A 207 -4.85 5.74 1.68
C LEU A 207 -5.77 4.66 2.23
N CYS A 208 -5.26 3.78 3.11
CA CYS A 208 -6.01 2.59 3.51
C CYS A 208 -7.02 2.86 4.63
N ASP A 209 -8.22 2.32 4.47
CA ASP A 209 -9.19 2.19 5.57
C ASP A 209 -8.81 1.02 6.48
N ARG A 210 -8.33 -0.06 5.87
CA ARG A 210 -7.89 -1.27 6.51
C ARG A 210 -6.74 -1.87 5.71
N LEU A 211 -5.82 -2.50 6.42
CA LEU A 211 -4.68 -3.16 5.81
C LEU A 211 -4.32 -4.45 6.54
N VAL A 212 -3.56 -5.28 5.86
CA VAL A 212 -2.88 -6.43 6.44
C VAL A 212 -1.37 -6.20 6.40
N VAL A 213 -0.71 -6.55 7.49
CA VAL A 213 0.75 -6.70 7.53
C VAL A 213 1.07 -8.11 7.08
N MET A 214 1.75 -8.24 5.96
CA MET A 214 2.07 -9.52 5.34
C MET A 214 3.57 -9.81 5.45
N ASP A 215 3.90 -11.00 5.98
CA ASP A 215 5.27 -11.48 6.06
C ASP A 215 5.31 -12.98 5.77
N HIS A 216 6.32 -13.44 5.02
CA HIS A 216 6.52 -14.85 4.65
C HIS A 216 5.24 -15.56 4.13
N GLY A 217 4.44 -14.88 3.33
CA GLY A 217 3.21 -15.41 2.72
C GLY A 217 2.01 -15.47 3.65
N ARG A 218 2.10 -14.96 4.88
CA ARG A 218 1.04 -14.99 5.91
C ARG A 218 0.69 -13.58 6.39
N PHE A 219 -0.47 -13.45 7.00
CA PHE A 219 -0.86 -12.22 7.68
C PHE A 219 -0.37 -12.24 9.12
N ALA A 220 0.45 -11.26 9.48
CA ALA A 220 0.90 -11.03 10.86
C ALA A 220 -0.13 -10.23 11.68
N ALA A 221 -0.80 -9.27 11.03
CA ALA A 221 -1.85 -8.48 11.65
C ALA A 221 -2.82 -7.91 10.58
N GLU A 222 -4.04 -7.57 11.00
CA GLU A 222 -5.07 -6.91 10.19
C GLU A 222 -5.80 -5.86 11.03
N GLY A 223 -6.10 -4.72 10.42
CA GLY A 223 -6.87 -3.64 11.04
C GLY A 223 -6.77 -2.32 10.29
N SER A 224 -7.41 -1.26 10.78
CA SER A 224 -7.13 0.08 10.30
C SER A 224 -5.72 0.51 10.74
N PRO A 225 -5.07 1.45 10.04
CA PRO A 225 -3.78 1.99 10.48
C PRO A 225 -3.81 2.41 11.95
N ARG A 226 -4.85 3.13 12.35
CA ARG A 226 -5.04 3.60 13.72
C ARG A 226 -5.18 2.46 14.74
N ASP A 227 -5.96 1.42 14.40
CA ASP A 227 -6.16 0.28 15.29
C ASP A 227 -4.87 -0.52 15.47
N LEU A 228 -4.10 -0.70 14.38
CA LEU A 228 -2.83 -1.40 14.42
C LEU A 228 -1.80 -0.63 15.28
N ILE A 229 -1.69 0.68 15.08
CA ILE A 229 -0.83 1.54 15.90
C ILE A 229 -1.27 1.46 17.36
N GLY A 230 -2.54 1.63 17.66
CA GLY A 230 -3.05 1.59 19.04
C GLY A 230 -2.92 0.22 19.74
N ARG A 231 -2.87 -0.88 18.96
CA ARG A 231 -2.73 -2.25 19.48
C ARG A 231 -1.28 -2.68 19.70
N TYR A 232 -0.39 -2.23 18.81
CA TYR A 232 0.98 -2.74 18.76
C TYR A 232 2.04 -1.70 19.16
N CYS A 233 1.70 -0.41 19.26
CA CYS A 233 2.62 0.63 19.71
C CYS A 233 2.22 1.19 21.07
N SER A 234 3.21 1.61 21.84
CA SER A 234 2.99 2.47 23.01
C SER A 234 2.52 3.85 22.54
N PRO A 235 1.82 4.63 23.39
CA PRO A 235 1.31 5.95 23.02
C PRO A 235 2.35 6.87 22.40
N GLU A 236 3.59 6.82 22.93
CA GLU A 236 4.70 7.65 22.48
C GLU A 236 5.96 6.84 22.27
N VAL A 237 6.82 7.37 21.40
CA VAL A 237 8.15 6.85 21.11
C VAL A 237 9.14 7.98 21.32
N LEU A 238 10.07 7.78 22.26
CA LEU A 238 11.19 8.67 22.49
C LEU A 238 12.38 8.18 21.64
N GLU A 239 12.71 8.95 20.61
CA GLU A 239 13.84 8.72 19.73
C GLU A 239 15.05 9.49 20.26
N LEU A 240 16.15 8.77 20.52
CA LEU A 240 17.38 9.30 21.09
C LEU A 240 18.56 9.04 20.15
N ARG A 241 19.36 10.07 19.87
CA ARG A 241 20.63 9.93 19.16
C ARG A 241 21.76 10.32 20.08
N PHE A 242 22.77 9.51 20.10
CA PHE A 242 23.98 9.71 20.88
C PHE A 242 25.19 9.91 19.96
N ASP A 243 26.26 10.43 20.52
CA ASP A 243 27.56 10.42 19.85
C ASP A 243 27.92 8.96 19.49
N PRO A 244 28.52 8.68 18.31
CA PRO A 244 28.90 7.32 17.92
C PRO A 244 29.68 6.55 18.99
N ASP A 245 30.58 7.22 19.69
CA ASP A 245 31.39 6.63 20.76
C ASP A 245 30.54 6.26 22.01
N MET A 246 29.44 6.92 22.21
CA MET A 246 28.54 6.70 23.34
C MET A 246 27.36 5.79 23.03
N HIS A 247 27.08 5.55 21.72
CA HIS A 247 25.88 4.83 21.28
C HIS A 247 25.78 3.43 21.89
N THR A 248 26.87 2.65 21.86
CA THR A 248 26.90 1.28 22.43
C THR A 248 26.66 1.31 23.94
N THR A 249 27.32 2.24 24.66
CA THR A 249 27.16 2.39 26.12
C THR A 249 25.74 2.81 26.47
N ALA A 250 25.13 3.71 25.70
CA ALA A 250 23.74 4.13 25.89
C ALA A 250 22.78 2.97 25.59
N ALA A 251 23.02 2.20 24.54
CA ALA A 251 22.23 1.03 24.17
C ALA A 251 22.20 -0.01 25.30
N ASP A 252 23.36 -0.34 25.88
CA ASP A 252 23.44 -1.30 27.00
C ASP A 252 22.66 -0.84 28.23
N LYS A 253 22.69 0.46 28.54
CA LYS A 253 21.95 1.03 29.67
C LYS A 253 20.43 1.14 29.41
N LEU A 254 20.03 1.38 28.14
CA LEU A 254 18.64 1.63 27.77
C LEU A 254 17.88 0.38 27.33
N LYS A 255 18.56 -0.74 27.07
CA LYS A 255 17.97 -2.00 26.64
C LYS A 255 16.89 -2.51 27.61
N ASP A 256 17.12 -2.39 28.90
CA ASP A 256 16.20 -2.80 29.98
C ASP A 256 15.73 -1.58 30.82
N PHE A 257 15.49 -0.45 30.15
CA PHE A 257 15.17 0.79 30.81
C PHE A 257 13.76 0.74 31.44
N SER A 258 13.70 0.91 32.74
CA SER A 258 12.47 0.71 33.54
C SER A 258 11.29 1.63 33.20
N SER A 259 11.57 2.78 32.58
CA SER A 259 10.55 3.73 32.11
C SER A 259 10.06 3.46 30.68
N ALA A 260 10.58 2.42 30.03
CA ALA A 260 10.15 2.01 28.69
C ALA A 260 9.49 0.63 28.73
N GLU A 261 8.41 0.45 27.98
CA GLU A 261 7.80 -0.86 27.76
C GLU A 261 8.70 -1.74 26.86
N ARG A 262 9.43 -1.10 25.98
CA ARG A 262 10.38 -1.71 25.04
C ARG A 262 11.44 -0.70 24.63
N ALA A 263 12.66 -1.18 24.43
CA ALA A 263 13.72 -0.43 23.80
C ALA A 263 14.13 -1.11 22.49
N GLU A 264 14.46 -0.34 21.49
CA GLU A 264 14.96 -0.81 20.21
C GLU A 264 16.22 -0.04 19.82
N VAL A 265 17.30 -0.77 19.62
CA VAL A 265 18.61 -0.20 19.28
C VAL A 265 18.80 -0.30 17.78
N LEU A 266 18.90 0.84 17.13
CA LEU A 266 19.20 0.97 15.71
C LEU A 266 20.63 1.45 15.53
N ALA A 267 21.17 1.37 14.34
CA ALA A 267 22.56 1.74 14.08
C ALA A 267 22.90 3.20 14.41
N ASP A 268 21.92 4.11 14.29
CA ASP A 268 22.09 5.56 14.43
C ASP A 268 21.26 6.18 15.57
N ARG A 269 20.38 5.40 16.21
CA ARG A 269 19.45 5.89 17.24
C ARG A 269 18.93 4.77 18.13
N ILE A 270 18.35 5.16 19.26
CA ILE A 270 17.65 4.25 20.18
C ILE A 270 16.20 4.72 20.29
N LEU A 271 15.26 3.81 20.12
CA LEU A 271 13.83 4.05 20.27
C LEU A 271 13.36 3.47 21.61
N LEU A 272 12.77 4.30 22.45
CA LEU A 272 12.13 3.89 23.69
C LEU A 272 10.61 4.03 23.51
N TYR A 273 9.90 2.93 23.62
CA TYR A 273 8.44 2.87 23.56
C TYR A 273 7.88 3.12 24.96
N VAL A 274 7.19 4.22 25.13
CA VAL A 274 6.86 4.76 26.46
C VAL A 274 5.41 5.26 26.52
N SER A 275 4.88 5.40 27.71
CA SER A 275 3.58 6.04 27.95
C SER A 275 3.68 7.57 27.97
N ASP A 276 4.83 8.12 28.37
CA ASP A 276 5.13 9.55 28.49
C ASP A 276 6.59 9.80 28.10
N GLY A 277 6.79 10.42 26.95
CA GLY A 277 8.12 10.65 26.38
C GLY A 277 8.92 11.70 27.11
N ASP A 278 8.27 12.73 27.64
CA ASP A 278 8.96 13.79 28.41
C ASP A 278 9.45 13.25 29.76
N ALA A 279 8.64 12.48 30.46
CA ALA A 279 9.03 11.82 31.69
C ALA A 279 10.19 10.82 31.45
N ALA A 280 10.12 10.06 30.35
CA ALA A 280 11.17 9.14 29.94
C ALA A 280 12.49 9.87 29.63
N LEU A 281 12.44 11.02 28.94
CA LEU A 281 13.63 11.83 28.66
C LEU A 281 14.31 12.35 29.93
N ILE A 282 13.49 12.80 30.89
CA ILE A 282 14.00 13.23 32.21
C ILE A 282 14.72 12.05 32.90
N ALA A 283 14.12 10.85 32.88
CA ALA A 283 14.71 9.67 33.47
C ALA A 283 16.01 9.23 32.77
N VAL A 284 16.09 9.33 31.43
CA VAL A 284 17.32 9.08 30.65
C VAL A 284 18.45 10.01 31.09
N ARG A 285 18.17 11.31 31.24
CA ARG A 285 19.16 12.28 31.73
C ARG A 285 19.58 12.00 33.17
N ALA A 286 18.62 11.64 34.05
CA ALA A 286 18.91 11.25 35.43
C ALA A 286 19.80 10.00 35.52
N ALA A 287 19.77 9.11 34.53
CA ALA A 287 20.67 7.95 34.40
C ALA A 287 22.07 8.32 33.88
N GLY A 288 22.37 9.60 33.73
CA GLY A 288 23.67 10.11 33.27
C GLY A 288 23.90 9.91 31.77
N LEU A 289 22.82 9.90 30.98
CA LEU A 289 22.88 9.83 29.51
C LEU A 289 22.44 11.17 28.92
N GLU A 290 23.34 11.80 28.15
CA GLU A 290 23.06 13.06 27.44
C GLU A 290 22.96 12.79 25.93
N PRO A 291 21.75 12.69 25.35
CA PRO A 291 21.58 12.50 23.93
C PRO A 291 21.92 13.79 23.17
N LEU A 292 22.52 13.66 21.99
CA LEU A 292 22.75 14.76 21.04
C LEU A 292 21.44 15.35 20.57
N THR A 293 20.46 14.49 20.27
CA THR A 293 19.10 14.89 19.93
C THR A 293 18.09 13.95 20.58
N SER A 294 16.94 14.52 20.94
CA SER A 294 15.79 13.77 21.44
C SER A 294 14.53 14.24 20.72
N LEU A 295 13.67 13.29 20.34
CA LEU A 295 12.39 13.56 19.71
C LEU A 295 11.31 12.67 20.33
N VAL A 296 10.28 13.29 20.91
CA VAL A 296 9.07 12.59 21.32
C VAL A 296 8.08 12.64 20.15
N ARG A 297 7.62 11.46 19.69
CA ARG A 297 6.66 11.31 18.61
C ARG A 297 5.62 10.25 18.96
N ARG A 298 4.51 10.25 18.24
CA ARG A 298 3.56 9.15 18.30
C ARG A 298 4.09 7.91 17.58
N GLY A 299 3.57 6.74 17.97
CA GLY A 299 3.82 5.50 17.23
C GLY A 299 3.28 5.59 15.78
N THR A 300 3.91 4.90 14.86
CA THR A 300 3.60 4.84 13.43
C THR A 300 3.44 3.38 12.97
N LEU A 301 2.99 3.16 11.73
CA LEU A 301 2.98 1.81 11.16
C LEU A 301 4.38 1.20 11.02
N GLU A 302 5.43 2.03 10.95
CA GLU A 302 6.82 1.54 10.98
C GLU A 302 7.14 0.83 12.29
N ASP A 303 6.72 1.42 13.42
CA ASP A 303 6.88 0.81 14.74
C ASP A 303 6.06 -0.48 14.89
N VAL A 304 4.84 -0.52 14.32
CA VAL A 304 4.02 -1.74 14.25
C VAL A 304 4.75 -2.84 13.48
N PHE A 305 5.24 -2.51 12.29
CA PHE A 305 5.92 -3.46 11.44
C PHE A 305 7.16 -4.03 12.11
N LEU A 306 7.99 -3.16 12.65
CA LEU A 306 9.20 -3.52 13.39
C LEU A 306 8.90 -4.45 14.58
N ARG A 307 7.82 -4.17 15.32
CA ARG A 307 7.37 -5.03 16.42
C ARG A 307 6.91 -6.42 15.97
N LEU A 308 6.19 -6.50 14.84
CA LEU A 308 5.60 -7.74 14.36
C LEU A 308 6.61 -8.66 13.65
N THR A 309 7.60 -8.07 12.97
CA THR A 309 8.54 -8.82 12.11
C THR A 309 9.97 -8.87 12.65
N GLY A 310 10.30 -8.02 13.63
CA GLY A 310 11.66 -7.90 14.19
C GLY A 310 12.68 -7.28 13.24
N ARG A 311 12.24 -6.73 12.10
CA ARG A 311 13.10 -6.10 11.08
C ARG A 311 12.41 -4.90 10.44
N ARG A 312 13.19 -4.02 9.80
CA ARG A 312 12.66 -2.94 8.97
C ARG A 312 12.19 -3.45 7.61
N LEU A 313 11.30 -2.70 6.94
CA LEU A 313 10.82 -3.06 5.59
C LEU A 313 11.91 -3.00 4.53
N GLU A 314 12.95 -2.20 4.76
CA GLU A 314 14.06 -1.98 3.83
C GLU A 314 15.21 -3.01 3.98
N ASP A 315 15.14 -3.87 4.99
CA ASP A 315 16.05 -5.00 5.20
C ASP A 315 15.49 -6.25 4.49
#